data_4945e99ee6e62eaff8f477b5a7d51a56
#
_entry.id   4945e99ee6e62eaff8f477b5a7d51a56
#
_cell.length_a   1.000
_cell.length_b   1.000
_cell.length_c   1.000
_cell.angle_alpha   90.00
_cell.angle_beta   90.00
_cell.angle_gamma   90.00
#
_symmetry.space_group_name_H-M   'P 1'
#
loop_
_entity.id
_entity.type
_entity.pdbx_description
1 polymer ?
#
loop_
_entity_poly.entity_id
_entity_poly.type
_entity_poly.pdbx_seq_one_letter_code
_entity_poly.pdbx_strand_id
1 'polypeptide(L)'
;MRTFTDNAGRAWQVAVSVTGIEEVKAEADVDLLQLVEGGPLLERLMRNPVVLCRVLYALCKGQMEAKGVSAEEFGRGMAGRAITEARQVLLEEIVDFFHQEGPTIRREAEKLLAAYRRLLEAVNLRLDGVDTDELVERALASVDGSSGDSQDDSGSTPDR
;
A
#
# COMPACT_ATOMS: atom_id res chain seq x y z
N MET A 1 4.12 -6.61 19.39
CA MET A 1 4.01 -5.15 19.27
C MET A 1 5.21 -4.62 18.51
N ARG A 2 5.00 -4.04 17.36
CA ARG A 2 6.04 -3.57 16.42
C ARG A 2 5.84 -2.08 16.09
N THR A 3 6.85 -1.45 15.52
CA THR A 3 6.84 0.00 15.26
C THR A 3 7.25 0.29 13.83
N PHE A 4 6.62 1.26 13.21
CA PHE A 4 7.07 1.85 11.95
C PHE A 4 7.19 3.37 12.09
N THR A 5 7.90 4.00 11.15
CA THR A 5 8.09 5.45 11.15
C THR A 5 7.43 6.05 9.90
N ASP A 6 6.62 7.09 10.08
CA ASP A 6 6.01 7.82 8.97
C ASP A 6 6.99 8.83 8.33
N ASN A 7 6.60 9.40 7.19
CA ASN A 7 7.43 10.38 6.47
C ASN A 7 7.65 11.70 7.22
N ALA A 8 6.89 11.96 8.29
CA ALA A 8 7.11 13.09 9.19
C ALA A 8 8.05 12.74 10.36
N GLY A 9 8.65 11.56 10.37
CA GLY A 9 9.56 11.08 11.41
C GLY A 9 8.87 10.63 12.70
N ARG A 10 7.54 10.45 12.69
CA ARG A 10 6.77 10.01 13.84
C ARG A 10 6.75 8.49 13.92
N ALA A 11 7.08 7.95 15.08
CA ALA A 11 6.99 6.52 15.34
C ALA A 11 5.57 6.13 15.76
N TRP A 12 5.05 5.07 15.16
CA TRP A 12 3.73 4.49 15.38
C TRP A 12 3.86 3.04 15.81
N GLN A 13 3.18 2.69 16.85
CA GLN A 13 3.18 1.35 17.42
C GLN A 13 1.94 0.60 16.92
N VAL A 14 2.14 -0.53 16.28
CA VAL A 14 1.07 -1.42 15.85
C VAL A 14 0.98 -2.57 16.84
N ALA A 15 -0.22 -2.81 17.36
CA ALA A 15 -0.54 -3.96 18.18
C ALA A 15 -1.90 -4.50 17.75
N VAL A 16 -1.96 -5.78 17.44
CA VAL A 16 -3.20 -6.47 17.14
C VAL A 16 -3.74 -7.11 18.41
N SER A 17 -4.98 -6.78 18.76
CA SER A 17 -5.71 -7.32 19.90
C SER A 17 -7.17 -7.55 19.49
N VAL A 18 -7.94 -8.24 20.31
CA VAL A 18 -9.38 -8.44 20.06
C VAL A 18 -10.09 -7.08 19.89
N THR A 19 -9.85 -6.15 20.82
CA THR A 19 -10.41 -4.78 20.71
C THR A 19 -9.95 -4.08 19.46
N GLY A 20 -8.66 -4.18 19.09
CA GLY A 20 -8.14 -3.59 17.84
C GLY A 20 -8.79 -4.18 16.59
N ILE A 21 -9.09 -5.48 16.57
CA ILE A 21 -9.84 -6.13 15.47
C ILE A 21 -11.26 -5.56 15.37
N GLU A 22 -11.95 -5.37 16.50
CA GLU A 22 -13.29 -4.77 16.56
C GLU A 22 -13.25 -3.31 16.09
N GLU A 23 -12.26 -2.53 16.51
CA GLU A 23 -12.07 -1.14 16.06
C GLU A 23 -11.81 -1.05 14.56
N VAL A 24 -10.96 -1.91 14.01
CA VAL A 24 -10.70 -1.99 12.56
C VAL A 24 -11.97 -2.33 11.81
N LYS A 25 -12.77 -3.26 12.31
CA LYS A 25 -14.05 -3.63 11.68
C LYS A 25 -15.04 -2.46 11.68
N ALA A 26 -15.12 -1.73 12.79
CA ALA A 26 -16.03 -0.59 12.94
C ALA A 26 -15.62 0.62 12.09
N GLU A 27 -14.33 0.97 12.06
CA GLU A 27 -13.82 2.19 11.45
C GLU A 27 -13.44 2.02 9.96
N ALA A 28 -12.89 0.85 9.60
CA ALA A 28 -12.37 0.58 8.26
C ALA A 28 -13.27 -0.34 7.41
N ASP A 29 -14.30 -0.94 8.01
CA ASP A 29 -15.12 -2.01 7.40
C ASP A 29 -14.24 -3.17 6.88
N VAL A 30 -13.25 -3.56 7.69
CA VAL A 30 -12.30 -4.64 7.40
C VAL A 30 -12.31 -5.63 8.53
N ASP A 31 -12.59 -6.89 8.21
CA ASP A 31 -12.51 -7.99 9.15
C ASP A 31 -11.15 -8.69 9.04
N LEU A 32 -10.25 -8.40 9.98
CA LEU A 32 -8.89 -8.96 9.97
C LEU A 32 -8.86 -10.49 10.12
N LEU A 33 -9.93 -11.12 10.65
CA LEU A 33 -10.02 -12.57 10.75
C LEU A 33 -10.01 -13.25 9.38
N GLN A 34 -10.53 -12.56 8.33
CA GLN A 34 -10.52 -13.07 6.95
C GLN A 34 -9.10 -13.32 6.40
N LEU A 35 -8.07 -12.76 7.01
CA LEU A 35 -6.68 -13.02 6.59
C LEU A 35 -6.26 -14.47 6.83
N VAL A 36 -6.72 -15.07 7.92
CA VAL A 36 -6.41 -16.48 8.24
C VAL A 36 -7.39 -17.48 7.63
N GLU A 37 -8.56 -17.01 7.21
CA GLU A 37 -9.55 -17.81 6.51
C GLU A 37 -9.23 -18.01 5.02
N GLY A 38 -8.17 -17.36 4.50
CA GLY A 38 -7.74 -17.47 3.09
C GLY A 38 -8.54 -16.61 2.11
N GLY A 39 -9.17 -15.55 2.60
CA GLY A 39 -9.95 -14.61 1.79
C GLY A 39 -9.09 -13.62 0.98
N PRO A 40 -9.73 -12.80 0.13
CA PRO A 40 -9.07 -11.82 -0.74
C PRO A 40 -8.47 -10.61 0.02
N LEU A 41 -8.61 -10.57 1.34
CA LEU A 41 -8.20 -9.42 2.15
C LEU A 41 -6.69 -9.16 2.07
N LEU A 42 -5.85 -10.19 2.01
CA LEU A 42 -4.41 -10.01 1.85
C LEU A 42 -4.11 -9.24 0.56
N GLU A 43 -4.67 -9.66 -0.55
CA GLU A 43 -4.48 -8.98 -1.84
C GLU A 43 -4.98 -7.53 -1.79
N ARG A 44 -6.11 -7.30 -1.13
CA ARG A 44 -6.69 -5.98 -0.92
C ARG A 44 -5.74 -5.06 -0.13
N LEU A 45 -5.16 -5.53 0.97
CA LEU A 45 -4.19 -4.79 1.77
C LEU A 45 -2.88 -4.52 1.00
N MET A 46 -2.48 -5.45 0.12
CA MET A 46 -1.29 -5.30 -0.70
C MET A 46 -1.47 -4.26 -1.81
N ARG A 47 -2.62 -4.26 -2.48
CA ARG A 47 -2.88 -3.44 -3.67
C ARG A 47 -3.54 -2.09 -3.38
N ASN A 48 -4.25 -1.97 -2.26
CA ASN A 48 -5.00 -0.76 -1.94
C ASN A 48 -4.41 -0.05 -0.71
N PRO A 49 -3.58 1.00 -0.93
CA PRO A 49 -2.98 1.75 0.15
C PRO A 49 -4.00 2.50 1.02
N VAL A 50 -5.18 2.82 0.48
CA VAL A 50 -6.24 3.50 1.23
C VAL A 50 -6.84 2.56 2.28
N VAL A 51 -7.10 1.30 1.90
CA VAL A 51 -7.60 0.29 2.85
C VAL A 51 -6.57 0.01 3.94
N LEU A 52 -5.30 -0.15 3.56
CA LEU A 52 -4.20 -0.32 4.51
C LEU A 52 -4.12 0.86 5.49
N CYS A 53 -4.16 2.09 4.97
CA CYS A 53 -4.08 3.30 5.79
C CYS A 53 -5.26 3.40 6.78
N ARG A 54 -6.49 3.01 6.39
CA ARG A 54 -7.66 2.98 7.28
C ARG A 54 -7.50 1.94 8.40
N VAL A 55 -6.97 0.77 8.10
CA VAL A 55 -6.68 -0.26 9.12
C VAL A 55 -5.65 0.25 10.12
N LEU A 56 -4.55 0.82 9.63
CA LEU A 56 -3.50 1.40 10.49
C LEU A 56 -4.02 2.59 11.31
N TYR A 57 -4.87 3.42 10.71
CA TYR A 57 -5.54 4.51 11.43
C TYR A 57 -6.32 4.00 12.64
N ALA A 58 -7.18 2.98 12.44
CA ALA A 58 -7.95 2.40 13.52
C ALA A 58 -7.04 1.87 14.65
N LEU A 59 -5.99 1.12 14.32
CA LEU A 59 -5.05 0.57 15.30
C LEU A 59 -4.19 1.63 16.01
N CYS A 60 -3.94 2.78 15.37
CA CYS A 60 -3.11 3.85 15.93
C CYS A 60 -3.93 5.03 16.49
N LYS A 61 -5.25 4.99 16.48
CA LYS A 61 -6.15 6.10 16.84
C LYS A 61 -5.83 6.71 18.20
N GLY A 62 -5.69 5.90 19.23
CA GLY A 62 -5.33 6.38 20.58
C GLY A 62 -3.97 7.07 20.64
N GLN A 63 -3.00 6.62 19.84
CA GLN A 63 -1.69 7.28 19.77
C GLN A 63 -1.75 8.61 19.01
N MET A 64 -2.62 8.70 18.00
CA MET A 64 -2.83 9.95 17.25
C MET A 64 -3.45 11.00 18.15
N GLU A 65 -4.49 10.65 18.93
CA GLU A 65 -5.10 11.52 19.91
C GLU A 65 -4.09 12.00 20.95
N ALA A 66 -3.28 11.10 21.49
CA ALA A 66 -2.23 11.42 22.47
C ALA A 66 -1.12 12.33 21.90
N LYS A 67 -0.84 12.26 20.60
CA LYS A 67 0.18 13.07 19.90
C LYS A 67 -0.41 14.35 19.27
N GLY A 68 -1.72 14.55 19.32
CA GLY A 68 -2.40 15.67 18.67
C GLY A 68 -2.30 15.63 17.13
N VAL A 69 -2.23 14.42 16.55
CA VAL A 69 -2.11 14.22 15.09
C VAL A 69 -3.48 13.94 14.50
N SER A 70 -3.87 14.72 13.51
CA SER A 70 -5.14 14.53 12.80
C SER A 70 -5.08 13.32 11.84
N ALA A 71 -6.26 12.80 11.46
CA ALA A 71 -6.37 11.73 10.45
C ALA A 71 -5.74 12.13 9.11
N GLU A 72 -5.86 13.40 8.74
CA GLU A 72 -5.30 13.94 7.50
C GLU A 72 -3.76 13.97 7.56
N GLU A 73 -3.19 14.41 8.68
CA GLU A 73 -1.72 14.43 8.89
C GLU A 73 -1.14 13.02 8.95
N PHE A 74 -1.86 12.07 9.56
CA PHE A 74 -1.49 10.66 9.55
C PHE A 74 -1.47 10.13 8.12
N GLY A 75 -2.55 10.36 7.35
CA GLY A 75 -2.64 9.92 5.95
C GLY A 75 -1.54 10.52 5.06
N ARG A 76 -1.20 11.81 5.23
CA ARG A 76 -0.09 12.45 4.50
C ARG A 76 1.28 11.83 4.84
N GLY A 77 1.47 11.38 6.07
CA GLY A 77 2.69 10.69 6.49
C GLY A 77 2.84 9.28 5.89
N MET A 78 1.74 8.70 5.39
CA MET A 78 1.68 7.34 4.90
C MET A 78 1.91 7.27 3.38
N ALA A 79 3.14 7.54 2.94
CA ALA A 79 3.51 7.48 1.52
C ALA A 79 4.88 6.79 1.33
N GLY A 80 5.15 6.28 0.13
CA GLY A 80 6.43 5.71 -0.25
C GLY A 80 6.90 4.60 0.70
N ARG A 81 8.07 4.77 1.30
CA ARG A 81 8.67 3.78 2.19
C ARG A 81 7.86 3.55 3.47
N ALA A 82 7.28 4.59 4.03
CA ALA A 82 6.52 4.51 5.27
C ALA A 82 5.32 3.53 5.15
N ILE A 83 4.57 3.57 4.05
CA ILE A 83 3.42 2.68 3.86
C ILE A 83 3.85 1.23 3.62
N THR A 84 5.03 1.01 3.03
CA THR A 84 5.59 -0.33 2.84
C THR A 84 6.02 -0.94 4.16
N GLU A 85 6.72 -0.17 4.99
CA GLU A 85 7.15 -0.58 6.33
C GLU A 85 5.94 -0.85 7.24
N ALA A 86 4.96 0.05 7.24
CA ALA A 86 3.72 -0.10 8.01
C ALA A 86 2.92 -1.35 7.62
N ARG A 87 2.88 -1.69 6.33
CA ARG A 87 2.26 -2.93 5.82
C ARG A 87 2.95 -4.17 6.36
N GLN A 88 4.28 -4.19 6.29
CA GLN A 88 5.07 -5.30 6.81
C GLN A 88 4.83 -5.49 8.31
N VAL A 89 4.92 -4.40 9.07
CA VAL A 89 4.69 -4.39 10.53
C VAL A 89 3.29 -4.91 10.87
N LEU A 90 2.25 -4.45 10.16
CA LEU A 90 0.88 -4.92 10.36
C LEU A 90 0.75 -6.43 10.14
N LEU A 91 1.27 -6.95 9.04
CA LEU A 91 1.16 -8.36 8.71
C LEU A 91 1.91 -9.24 9.71
N GLU A 92 3.08 -8.81 10.16
CA GLU A 92 3.83 -9.52 11.18
C GLU A 92 3.12 -9.54 12.55
N GLU A 93 2.46 -8.43 12.94
CA GLU A 93 1.65 -8.39 14.17
C GLU A 93 0.41 -9.27 14.07
N ILE A 94 -0.24 -9.33 12.92
CA ILE A 94 -1.37 -10.22 12.68
C ILE A 94 -0.93 -11.69 12.82
N VAL A 95 0.20 -12.05 12.22
CA VAL A 95 0.74 -13.40 12.33
C VAL A 95 1.09 -13.75 13.78
N ASP A 96 1.75 -12.83 14.51
CA ASP A 96 2.09 -13.02 15.91
C ASP A 96 0.84 -13.18 16.79
N PHE A 97 -0.21 -12.41 16.54
CA PHE A 97 -1.49 -12.53 17.24
C PHE A 97 -2.09 -13.93 17.07
N PHE A 98 -2.18 -14.40 15.82
CA PHE A 98 -2.76 -15.72 15.54
C PHE A 98 -1.86 -16.90 15.91
N HIS A 99 -0.54 -16.72 16.02
CA HIS A 99 0.36 -17.76 16.52
C HIS A 99 0.05 -18.21 17.95
N GLN A 100 -0.59 -17.35 18.74
CA GLN A 100 -0.95 -17.63 20.12
C GLN A 100 -2.28 -18.38 20.27
N GLU A 101 -3.11 -18.41 19.21
CA GLU A 101 -4.47 -18.95 19.24
C GLU A 101 -4.56 -20.48 19.04
N GLY A 102 -3.45 -21.14 18.69
CA GLY A 102 -3.39 -22.59 18.57
C GLY A 102 -2.79 -23.11 17.25
N PRO A 103 -2.50 -24.44 17.18
CA PRO A 103 -1.69 -24.99 16.08
C PRO A 103 -2.34 -24.94 14.70
N THR A 104 -3.67 -24.93 14.61
CA THR A 104 -4.39 -24.84 13.35
C THR A 104 -4.32 -23.42 12.77
N ILE A 105 -4.62 -22.43 13.60
CA ILE A 105 -4.60 -21.00 13.22
C ILE A 105 -3.16 -20.57 12.94
N ARG A 106 -2.21 -21.06 13.72
CA ARG A 106 -0.78 -20.85 13.48
C ARG A 106 -0.36 -21.26 12.07
N ARG A 107 -0.80 -22.45 11.62
CA ARG A 107 -0.47 -22.94 10.26
C ARG A 107 -1.03 -22.03 9.17
N GLU A 108 -2.23 -21.51 9.35
CA GLU A 108 -2.84 -20.57 8.40
C GLU A 108 -2.11 -19.21 8.42
N ALA A 109 -1.72 -18.72 9.58
CA ALA A 109 -0.91 -17.50 9.72
C ALA A 109 0.48 -17.65 9.05
N GLU A 110 1.13 -18.82 9.18
CA GLU A 110 2.39 -19.13 8.49
C GLU A 110 2.23 -19.14 6.95
N LYS A 111 1.11 -19.67 6.44
CA LYS A 111 0.79 -19.62 5.00
C LYS A 111 0.59 -18.18 4.52
N LEU A 112 -0.09 -17.35 5.32
CA LEU A 112 -0.28 -15.93 5.03
C LEU A 112 1.07 -15.21 4.87
N LEU A 113 1.99 -15.42 5.82
CA LEU A 113 3.32 -14.82 5.78
C LEU A 113 4.14 -15.32 4.58
N ALA A 114 4.04 -16.60 4.25
CA ALA A 114 4.68 -17.16 3.06
C ALA A 114 4.12 -16.58 1.75
N ALA A 115 2.80 -16.39 1.67
CA ALA A 115 2.15 -15.76 0.53
C ALA A 115 2.58 -14.29 0.38
N TYR A 116 2.68 -13.55 1.48
CA TYR A 116 3.18 -12.18 1.49
C TYR A 116 4.62 -12.08 0.97
N ARG A 117 5.53 -12.94 1.47
CA ARG A 117 6.93 -12.97 1.00
C ARG A 117 7.03 -13.23 -0.50
N ARG A 118 6.26 -14.19 -1.02
CA ARG A 118 6.20 -14.48 -2.46
C ARG A 118 5.71 -13.29 -3.28
N LEU A 119 4.72 -12.55 -2.77
CA LEU A 119 4.23 -11.33 -3.43
C LEU A 119 5.31 -10.24 -3.47
N LEU A 120 6.06 -10.04 -2.38
CA LEU A 120 7.18 -9.09 -2.35
C LEU A 120 8.30 -9.48 -3.33
N GLU A 121 8.67 -10.76 -3.37
CA GLU A 121 9.67 -11.28 -4.33
C GLU A 121 9.22 -11.06 -5.78
N ALA A 122 7.94 -11.33 -6.08
CA ALA A 122 7.40 -11.12 -7.42
C ALA A 122 7.36 -9.64 -7.83
N VAL A 123 7.12 -8.73 -6.90
CA VAL A 123 7.16 -7.28 -7.15
C VAL A 123 8.61 -6.82 -7.37
N ASN A 124 9.56 -7.28 -6.55
CA ASN A 124 10.97 -6.93 -6.69
C ASN A 124 11.55 -7.45 -8.01
N LEU A 125 11.26 -8.70 -8.40
CA LEU A 125 11.68 -9.26 -9.68
C LEU A 125 11.13 -8.49 -10.89
N ARG A 126 9.92 -7.92 -10.79
CA ARG A 126 9.36 -7.06 -11.85
C ARG A 126 10.06 -5.71 -11.92
N LEU A 127 10.47 -5.15 -10.78
CA LEU A 127 11.21 -3.90 -10.73
C LEU A 127 12.64 -4.06 -11.24
N ASP A 128 13.30 -5.17 -10.91
CA ASP A 128 14.66 -5.49 -11.37
C ASP A 128 14.69 -5.85 -12.87
N GLY A 129 13.58 -6.33 -13.44
CA GLY A 129 13.44 -6.65 -14.86
C GLY A 129 12.97 -5.49 -15.73
N VAL A 130 12.65 -4.35 -15.16
CA VAL A 130 12.31 -3.12 -15.90
C VAL A 130 13.57 -2.34 -16.14
N ASP A 131 14.11 -2.43 -17.35
CA ASP A 131 15.19 -1.56 -17.80
C ASP A 131 14.63 -0.13 -17.90
N THR A 132 14.92 0.66 -16.87
CA THR A 132 14.48 2.05 -16.77
C THR A 132 15.03 2.91 -17.90
N ASP A 133 16.20 2.54 -18.44
CA ASP A 133 16.84 3.26 -19.55
C ASP A 133 16.06 3.01 -20.84
N GLU A 134 15.58 1.79 -21.09
CA GLU A 134 14.73 1.48 -22.25
C GLU A 134 13.36 2.19 -22.17
N LEU A 135 12.79 2.32 -20.98
CA LEU A 135 11.54 3.06 -20.78
C LEU A 135 11.71 4.56 -21.00
N VAL A 136 12.83 5.13 -20.53
CA VAL A 136 13.17 6.53 -20.73
C VAL A 136 13.42 6.83 -22.21
N GLU A 137 14.19 5.99 -22.92
CA GLU A 137 14.42 6.12 -24.36
C GLU A 137 13.12 6.03 -25.16
N ARG A 138 12.25 5.09 -24.82
CA ARG A 138 10.95 4.93 -25.49
C ARG A 138 10.02 6.13 -25.23
N ALA A 139 10.05 6.70 -24.02
CA ALA A 139 9.30 7.91 -23.69
C ALA A 139 9.83 9.13 -24.43
N LEU A 140 11.15 9.30 -24.52
CA LEU A 140 11.80 10.40 -25.27
C LEU A 140 11.53 10.27 -26.77
N ALA A 141 11.62 9.09 -27.36
CA ALA A 141 11.30 8.86 -28.76
C ALA A 141 9.84 9.16 -29.12
N SER A 142 8.92 9.00 -28.18
CA SER A 142 7.49 9.33 -28.38
C SER A 142 7.21 10.83 -28.36
N VAL A 143 8.05 11.62 -27.70
CA VAL A 143 7.93 13.08 -27.64
C VAL A 143 8.49 13.75 -28.91
N ASP A 144 9.58 13.20 -29.48
CA ASP A 144 10.23 13.75 -30.68
C ASP A 144 9.43 13.52 -31.98
N GLY A 145 8.52 12.53 -31.98
CA GLY A 145 7.67 12.21 -33.14
C GLY A 145 6.44 13.12 -33.35
N SER A 146 6.18 14.10 -32.46
CA SER A 146 4.97 14.94 -32.51
C SER A 146 5.21 16.39 -33.02
N SER A 147 6.38 16.69 -33.57
CA SER A 147 6.68 18.01 -34.10
C SER A 147 6.92 17.95 -35.60
N GLY A 148 5.83 17.97 -36.37
CA GLY A 148 5.96 18.13 -37.82
C GLY A 148 4.69 17.79 -38.58
N ASP A 149 3.77 18.71 -38.71
CA ASP A 149 3.15 19.11 -39.98
C ASP A 149 2.07 20.17 -39.71
N SER A 150 2.50 21.42 -39.76
CA SER A 150 1.59 22.53 -40.01
C SER A 150 1.85 22.97 -41.46
N GLN A 151 1.15 22.34 -42.37
CA GLN A 151 1.13 22.76 -43.76
C GLN A 151 0.18 23.94 -43.89
N ASP A 152 0.78 25.10 -44.08
CA ASP A 152 0.20 26.34 -44.55
C ASP A 152 -0.39 26.08 -45.95
N ASP A 153 -1.70 26.12 -46.10
CA ASP A 153 -2.34 26.20 -47.42
C ASP A 153 -3.02 27.57 -47.56
N SER A 154 -2.23 28.52 -48.05
CA SER A 154 -2.69 29.78 -48.59
C SER A 154 -3.04 29.56 -50.05
N GLY A 155 -4.30 29.32 -50.33
CA GLY A 155 -4.84 29.14 -51.68
C GLY A 155 -5.98 30.10 -52.00
N SER A 156 -5.63 31.29 -52.49
CA SER A 156 -6.14 32.04 -53.65
C SER A 156 -7.63 31.98 -53.98
N THR A 157 -8.31 33.08 -53.78
CA THR A 157 -9.55 33.48 -54.45
C THR A 157 -9.31 33.71 -55.94
N PRO A 158 -10.20 33.34 -56.84
CA PRO A 158 -10.43 34.13 -58.07
C PRO A 158 -11.85 34.71 -58.11
N ASP A 159 -11.83 35.93 -58.43
CA ASP A 159 -12.84 36.84 -58.94
C ASP A 159 -13.71 36.24 -60.07
N ARG A 160 -15.03 36.36 -59.94
CA ARG A 160 -15.97 36.86 -60.97
C ARG A 160 -17.41 36.76 -60.55
#